data_c6a645827984f7630f47ff898092f882
#
_entry.id   c6a645827984f7630f47ff898092f882
#
_cell.length_a   1.000
_cell.length_b   1.000
_cell.length_c   1.000
_cell.angle_alpha   90.00
_cell.angle_beta   90.00
_cell.angle_gamma   90.00
#
_symmetry.space_group_name_H-M   'P 1'
#
loop_
_entity.id
_entity.type
_entity.pdbx_description
1 polymer ?
#
loop_
_entity_poly.entity_id
_entity_poly.type
_entity_poly.pdbx_seq_one_letter_code
_entity_poly.pdbx_strand_id
1 'polypeptide(L)'
;MINEIYDVIVVGGGHAGCEAAAAAANLGSKTMLVTMNMQTIGQMSCNPAMGGIAKGQIVREIDALGGYSGIIADKSAIQFKMLNLSKGPAMWSPRTQNDRMLFAEEWRLALENAPNLDFFQDMVKNIIIENGKVAGVITNIGVEIRGKAVVLTNGTFLNGLIHIGEKQFGGGRMGEPKAFGITEQLVSLGFEAGRMKTGTPVRIDGRSLDYSKMEEQKGDKNPQKFSYLNTPKLKEQRSCYITYTNEIVHDILRSGFDRSPMFNGTIQSIGPRYCPSIEDKINRFAERNRHQLFVEPEGWKTVEIYVNGFSSSLPEDIQTKALRHVPGFENAKIFRPGYAIEYDYFPPTQLKHTLETKLIENLFFAGQINGTTGYEEAAGQGLIAGINAHNKVHSKDEFTLSRDEAYIGVLIDDLITKGTEEPYRMFTSRAEYRLLLRQDNADIRLTEKSYNIGLASEERLRKVEEKIKKSGELEEFLKELSLKPNVINPILEENESNPVDQAYRASQILTRPNINLEKLSKIEIIGNKAREYSEEIQEQAEINIKYKGYIEKEKENVAKLQRMENIKIPDNFDFSKVASLSSEALQKMNNTRPKNIAQASRISGVSPADINVLLIYLGK
;
A
#
# COMPACT_ATOMS: atom_id res chain seq x y z
N MET A 1 11.31 9.77 -34.86
CA MET A 1 10.43 8.61 -34.62
C MET A 1 11.21 7.62 -33.77
N ILE A 2 10.58 7.08 -32.74
CA ILE A 2 11.18 6.00 -31.95
C ILE A 2 11.01 4.73 -32.79
N ASN A 3 12.09 4.28 -33.43
CA ASN A 3 12.06 3.13 -34.35
C ASN A 3 12.28 1.78 -33.62
N GLU A 4 12.31 1.80 -32.29
CA GLU A 4 12.57 0.63 -31.48
C GLU A 4 11.28 0.03 -30.95
N ILE A 5 11.26 -1.29 -30.82
CA ILE A 5 10.15 -2.02 -30.18
C ILE A 5 10.58 -2.34 -28.75
N TYR A 6 9.79 -1.89 -27.79
CA TYR A 6 9.99 -2.17 -26.38
C TYR A 6 9.33 -3.51 -25.99
N ASP A 7 9.87 -4.17 -24.99
CA ASP A 7 9.23 -5.33 -24.40
C ASP A 7 8.04 -4.88 -23.56
N VAL A 8 8.23 -3.85 -22.72
CA VAL A 8 7.21 -3.31 -21.82
C VAL A 8 7.15 -1.80 -21.94
N ILE A 9 5.95 -1.24 -22.09
CA ILE A 9 5.67 0.19 -21.99
C ILE A 9 4.86 0.44 -20.73
N VAL A 10 5.33 1.31 -19.84
CA VAL A 10 4.62 1.74 -18.64
C VAL A 10 4.11 3.16 -18.83
N VAL A 11 2.81 3.36 -18.65
CA VAL A 11 2.13 4.65 -18.82
C VAL A 11 1.80 5.26 -17.47
N GLY A 12 2.50 6.34 -17.13
CA GLY A 12 2.35 7.05 -15.86
C GLY A 12 3.54 6.84 -14.92
N GLY A 13 4.13 7.91 -14.42
CA GLY A 13 5.29 7.91 -13.52
C GLY A 13 4.93 8.04 -12.03
N GLY A 14 3.73 7.59 -11.61
CA GLY A 14 3.34 7.51 -10.19
C GLY A 14 3.94 6.28 -9.50
N HIS A 15 3.56 6.03 -8.22
CA HIS A 15 4.11 4.91 -7.44
C HIS A 15 3.97 3.54 -8.12
N ALA A 16 2.82 3.28 -8.76
CA ALA A 16 2.62 2.04 -9.52
C ALA A 16 3.53 1.97 -10.75
N GLY A 17 3.63 3.05 -11.50
CA GLY A 17 4.46 3.11 -12.71
C GLY A 17 5.95 3.01 -12.41
N CYS A 18 6.40 3.63 -11.33
CA CYS A 18 7.79 3.53 -10.88
C CYS A 18 8.19 2.09 -10.56
N GLU A 19 7.38 1.39 -9.75
CA GLU A 19 7.65 -0.02 -9.42
C GLU A 19 7.51 -0.94 -10.63
N ALA A 20 6.50 -0.72 -11.50
CA ALA A 20 6.32 -1.54 -12.70
C ALA A 20 7.48 -1.40 -13.68
N ALA A 21 7.94 -0.16 -13.92
CA ALA A 21 9.06 0.13 -14.82
C ALA A 21 10.37 -0.45 -14.27
N ALA A 22 10.64 -0.23 -12.98
CA ALA A 22 11.83 -0.78 -12.32
C ALA A 22 11.85 -2.31 -12.35
N ALA A 23 10.72 -2.97 -12.04
CA ALA A 23 10.63 -4.43 -12.04
C ALA A 23 10.87 -5.02 -13.43
N ALA A 24 10.17 -4.53 -14.44
CA ALA A 24 10.32 -5.03 -15.82
C ALA A 24 11.76 -4.82 -16.34
N ALA A 25 12.34 -3.64 -16.11
CA ALA A 25 13.68 -3.29 -16.55
C ALA A 25 14.77 -4.12 -15.83
N ASN A 26 14.67 -4.29 -14.51
CA ASN A 26 15.63 -5.09 -13.72
C ASN A 26 15.55 -6.59 -14.06
N LEU A 27 14.39 -7.09 -14.48
CA LEU A 27 14.25 -8.46 -15.00
C LEU A 27 14.82 -8.65 -16.41
N GLY A 28 15.26 -7.57 -17.06
CA GLY A 28 15.92 -7.59 -18.38
C GLY A 28 15.02 -7.23 -19.55
N SER A 29 13.78 -6.79 -19.35
CA SER A 29 12.92 -6.24 -20.41
C SER A 29 13.41 -4.87 -20.85
N LYS A 30 13.49 -4.64 -22.16
CA LYS A 30 13.62 -3.29 -22.69
C LYS A 30 12.34 -2.52 -22.40
N THR A 31 12.42 -1.56 -21.49
CA THR A 31 11.25 -0.89 -20.90
C THR A 31 11.22 0.59 -21.26
N MET A 32 10.04 1.12 -21.60
CA MET A 32 9.79 2.55 -21.77
C MET A 32 8.84 3.04 -20.70
N LEU A 33 9.23 4.06 -19.93
CA LEU A 33 8.33 4.80 -19.04
C LEU A 33 7.86 6.08 -19.75
N VAL A 34 6.56 6.15 -20.05
CA VAL A 34 5.93 7.35 -20.62
C VAL A 34 5.24 8.11 -19.51
N THR A 35 5.62 9.37 -19.27
CA THR A 35 5.03 10.21 -18.23
C THR A 35 4.79 11.62 -18.73
N MET A 36 3.72 12.25 -18.25
CA MET A 36 3.38 13.64 -18.61
C MET A 36 4.41 14.65 -18.13
N ASN A 37 5.09 14.35 -17.02
CA ASN A 37 6.08 15.24 -16.42
C ASN A 37 7.16 14.43 -15.67
N MET A 38 8.37 14.45 -16.19
CA MET A 38 9.50 13.76 -15.59
C MET A 38 9.92 14.33 -14.22
N GLN A 39 9.60 15.59 -13.92
CA GLN A 39 9.93 16.19 -12.61
C GLN A 39 9.00 15.73 -11.48
N THR A 40 7.88 15.08 -11.83
CA THR A 40 6.90 14.62 -10.86
C THR A 40 6.83 13.09 -10.77
N ILE A 41 7.85 12.39 -11.25
CA ILE A 41 8.01 10.94 -11.08
C ILE A 41 8.02 10.61 -9.57
N GLY A 42 7.23 9.62 -9.17
CA GLY A 42 7.12 9.18 -7.77
C GLY A 42 6.52 10.22 -6.81
N GLN A 43 5.99 11.34 -7.29
CA GLN A 43 5.55 12.43 -6.43
C GLN A 43 4.40 12.03 -5.50
N MET A 44 4.55 12.34 -4.21
CA MET A 44 3.51 12.22 -3.20
C MET A 44 2.47 13.33 -3.36
N SER A 45 1.36 13.04 -4.03
CA SER A 45 0.31 14.04 -4.35
C SER A 45 -0.52 14.45 -3.13
N CYS A 46 -0.63 13.57 -2.15
CA CYS A 46 -1.40 13.76 -0.92
C CYS A 46 -0.46 13.80 0.29
N ASN A 47 -0.69 13.01 1.34
CA ASN A 47 0.15 12.96 2.53
C ASN A 47 1.60 12.56 2.18
N PRO A 48 2.63 13.33 2.58
CA PRO A 48 4.04 12.97 2.36
C PRO A 48 4.50 11.91 3.37
N ALA A 49 3.88 10.74 3.35
CA ALA A 49 4.16 9.63 4.26
C ALA A 49 4.03 8.28 3.56
N MET A 50 4.89 7.34 3.95
CA MET A 50 4.84 5.95 3.52
C MET A 50 4.55 5.02 4.69
N GLY A 51 3.80 3.95 4.43
CA GLY A 51 3.46 2.96 5.42
C GLY A 51 2.26 3.33 6.29
N GLY A 52 2.27 2.83 7.54
CA GLY A 52 1.12 2.86 8.43
C GLY A 52 0.38 1.52 8.47
N ILE A 53 -0.79 1.48 9.12
CA ILE A 53 -1.52 0.24 9.42
C ILE A 53 -1.79 -0.56 8.14
N ALA A 54 -1.33 -1.81 8.10
CA ALA A 54 -1.30 -2.72 6.96
C ALA A 54 -0.42 -2.27 5.77
N LYS A 55 -0.22 -0.97 5.60
CA LYS A 55 0.54 -0.40 4.48
C LYS A 55 2.03 -0.53 4.69
N GLY A 56 2.50 -0.41 5.93
CA GLY A 56 3.90 -0.68 6.27
C GLY A 56 4.31 -2.11 5.94
N GLN A 57 3.41 -3.08 6.10
CA GLN A 57 3.61 -4.46 5.67
C GLN A 57 3.80 -4.55 4.16
N ILE A 58 2.95 -3.87 3.37
CA ILE A 58 3.06 -3.85 1.91
C ILE A 58 4.41 -3.26 1.48
N VAL A 59 4.89 -2.17 2.09
CA VAL A 59 6.20 -1.58 1.75
C VAL A 59 7.35 -2.56 2.05
N ARG A 60 7.27 -3.28 3.17
CA ARG A 60 8.25 -4.33 3.51
C ARG A 60 8.20 -5.50 2.52
N GLU A 61 7.01 -5.87 2.03
CA GLU A 61 6.84 -6.91 1.01
C GLU A 61 7.38 -6.46 -0.36
N ILE A 62 7.12 -5.21 -0.77
CA ILE A 62 7.72 -4.61 -1.97
C ILE A 62 9.24 -4.66 -1.90
N ASP A 63 9.82 -4.25 -0.76
CA ASP A 63 11.27 -4.29 -0.56
C ASP A 63 11.82 -5.72 -0.61
N ALA A 64 11.16 -6.67 0.07
CA ALA A 64 11.55 -8.09 0.05
C ALA A 64 11.55 -8.69 -1.36
N LEU A 65 10.63 -8.26 -2.22
CA LEU A 65 10.53 -8.66 -3.61
C LEU A 65 11.54 -7.95 -4.54
N GLY A 66 12.32 -7.00 -4.03
CA GLY A 66 13.31 -6.26 -4.83
C GLY A 66 12.81 -4.94 -5.41
N GLY A 67 11.62 -4.45 -4.98
CA GLY A 67 11.12 -3.13 -5.32
C GLY A 67 11.85 -2.00 -4.58
N TYR A 68 11.57 -0.78 -4.94
CA TYR A 68 12.32 0.41 -4.50
C TYR A 68 11.61 1.26 -3.45
N SER A 69 10.29 1.14 -3.28
CA SER A 69 9.50 2.02 -2.38
C SER A 69 10.04 2.10 -0.96
N GLY A 70 10.51 0.97 -0.40
CA GLY A 70 11.12 0.92 0.93
C GLY A 70 12.46 1.67 0.99
N ILE A 71 13.31 1.50 -0.02
CA ILE A 71 14.60 2.17 -0.14
C ILE A 71 14.42 3.69 -0.26
N ILE A 72 13.51 4.12 -1.13
CA ILE A 72 13.23 5.53 -1.37
C ILE A 72 12.59 6.18 -0.12
N ALA A 73 11.71 5.46 0.56
CA ALA A 73 11.11 5.91 1.81
C ALA A 73 12.18 6.14 2.89
N ASP A 74 13.14 5.23 3.05
CA ASP A 74 14.24 5.37 4.02
C ASP A 74 15.15 6.56 3.69
N LYS A 75 15.51 6.74 2.41
CA LYS A 75 16.39 7.83 1.96
C LYS A 75 15.77 9.22 2.14
N SER A 76 14.45 9.33 2.04
CA SER A 76 13.71 10.59 2.12
C SER A 76 12.99 10.80 3.44
N ALA A 77 13.11 9.87 4.39
CA ALA A 77 12.43 9.95 5.69
C ALA A 77 12.85 11.18 6.49
N ILE A 78 11.88 11.85 7.13
CA ILE A 78 12.08 12.94 8.09
C ILE A 78 11.60 12.59 9.49
N GLN A 79 10.76 11.54 9.61
CA GLN A 79 10.31 10.97 10.88
C GLN A 79 9.97 9.49 10.68
N PHE A 80 10.19 8.69 11.71
CA PHE A 80 9.79 7.27 11.75
C PHE A 80 8.95 6.98 12.99
N LYS A 81 7.90 6.19 12.80
CA LYS A 81 7.09 5.62 13.89
C LYS A 81 6.71 4.17 13.59
N MET A 82 6.87 3.30 14.60
CA MET A 82 6.24 1.98 14.58
C MET A 82 4.86 2.09 15.22
N LEU A 83 3.82 1.93 14.42
CA LEU A 83 2.43 2.01 14.90
C LEU A 83 1.99 0.68 15.51
N ASN A 84 1.03 0.76 16.44
CA ASN A 84 0.40 -0.40 17.10
C ASN A 84 1.35 -1.28 17.93
N LEU A 85 2.45 -0.75 18.47
CA LEU A 85 3.38 -1.53 19.31
C LEU A 85 2.69 -2.29 20.45
N SER A 86 1.67 -1.69 21.09
CA SER A 86 0.91 -2.31 22.17
C SER A 86 0.00 -3.48 21.75
N LYS A 87 -0.21 -3.67 20.43
CA LYS A 87 -1.12 -4.70 19.88
C LYS A 87 -0.41 -5.98 19.43
N GLY A 88 0.90 -6.05 19.61
CA GLY A 88 1.72 -7.19 19.23
C GLY A 88 2.17 -7.21 17.76
N PRO A 89 3.12 -8.12 17.40
CA PRO A 89 3.87 -8.09 16.15
C PRO A 89 3.01 -8.27 14.89
N ALA A 90 1.87 -8.97 14.99
CA ALA A 90 0.92 -9.09 13.88
C ALA A 90 0.31 -7.74 13.42
N MET A 91 0.36 -6.74 14.30
CA MET A 91 -0.22 -5.40 14.06
C MET A 91 0.83 -4.29 13.93
N TRP A 92 2.10 -4.57 14.21
CA TRP A 92 3.18 -3.59 14.08
C TRP A 92 3.27 -3.12 12.64
N SER A 93 3.26 -1.82 12.48
CA SER A 93 3.15 -1.21 11.15
C SER A 93 4.09 -0.01 11.06
N PRO A 94 5.23 -0.13 10.35
CA PRO A 94 6.16 0.97 10.19
C PRO A 94 5.55 2.09 9.35
N ARG A 95 5.83 3.33 9.72
CA ARG A 95 5.42 4.54 9.01
C ARG A 95 6.55 5.56 9.03
N THR A 96 6.85 6.13 7.87
CA THR A 96 7.71 7.31 7.73
C THR A 96 6.91 8.51 7.30
N GLN A 97 7.26 9.68 7.85
CA GLN A 97 7.00 10.95 7.21
C GLN A 97 8.19 11.24 6.30
N ASN A 98 7.96 11.72 5.08
CA ASN A 98 9.00 11.86 4.07
C ASN A 98 9.14 13.31 3.60
N ASP A 99 10.34 13.67 3.18
CA ASP A 99 10.59 14.86 2.39
C ASP A 99 10.06 14.60 0.97
N ARG A 100 9.00 15.32 0.60
CA ARG A 100 8.27 15.13 -0.65
C ARG A 100 9.12 15.38 -1.89
N MET A 101 9.98 16.41 -1.85
CA MET A 101 10.85 16.73 -2.97
C MET A 101 11.96 15.69 -3.11
N LEU A 102 12.61 15.35 -2.00
CA LEU A 102 13.65 14.33 -1.97
C LEU A 102 13.12 12.95 -2.37
N PHE A 103 11.89 12.60 -1.97
CA PHE A 103 11.25 11.34 -2.36
C PHE A 103 11.09 11.23 -3.89
N ALA A 104 10.63 12.29 -4.55
CA ALA A 104 10.50 12.33 -6.01
C ALA A 104 11.87 12.32 -6.71
N GLU A 105 12.85 13.07 -6.19
CA GLU A 105 14.22 13.08 -6.68
C GLU A 105 14.87 11.69 -6.60
N GLU A 106 14.79 11.03 -5.45
CA GLU A 106 15.35 9.69 -5.25
C GLU A 106 14.69 8.64 -6.14
N TRP A 107 13.37 8.72 -6.36
CA TRP A 107 12.69 7.87 -7.33
C TRP A 107 13.20 8.08 -8.75
N ARG A 108 13.29 9.34 -9.17
CA ARG A 108 13.80 9.66 -10.50
C ARG A 108 15.21 9.14 -10.70
N LEU A 109 16.11 9.40 -9.76
CA LEU A 109 17.49 8.91 -9.82
C LEU A 109 17.59 7.39 -9.80
N ALA A 110 16.75 6.71 -9.01
CA ALA A 110 16.71 5.26 -8.99
C ALA A 110 16.30 4.68 -10.35
N LEU A 111 15.31 5.27 -11.00
CA LEU A 111 14.84 4.84 -12.32
C LEU A 111 15.86 5.18 -13.42
N GLU A 112 16.48 6.36 -13.39
CA GLU A 112 17.54 6.74 -14.36
C GLU A 112 18.78 5.83 -14.27
N ASN A 113 19.02 5.22 -13.10
CA ASN A 113 20.09 4.24 -12.91
C ASN A 113 19.65 2.79 -13.17
N ALA A 114 18.36 2.53 -13.42
CA ALA A 114 17.89 1.19 -13.74
C ALA A 114 18.35 0.77 -15.14
N PRO A 115 18.88 -0.44 -15.32
CA PRO A 115 19.25 -0.93 -16.65
C PRO A 115 18.01 -1.09 -17.53
N ASN A 116 18.17 -1.01 -18.85
CA ASN A 116 17.11 -1.28 -19.83
C ASN A 116 15.86 -0.38 -19.73
N LEU A 117 15.95 0.78 -19.08
CA LEU A 117 14.82 1.70 -18.88
C LEU A 117 15.04 3.02 -19.61
N ASP A 118 14.17 3.29 -20.57
CA ASP A 118 14.09 4.56 -21.30
C ASP A 118 12.89 5.38 -20.83
N PHE A 119 12.94 6.70 -21.11
CA PHE A 119 11.90 7.65 -20.72
C PHE A 119 11.38 8.42 -21.92
N PHE A 120 10.08 8.69 -21.91
CA PHE A 120 9.47 9.61 -22.86
C PHE A 120 8.49 10.54 -22.13
N GLN A 121 8.67 11.85 -22.29
CA GLN A 121 7.78 12.82 -21.66
C GLN A 121 6.68 13.27 -22.62
N ASP A 122 5.52 12.67 -22.49
CA ASP A 122 4.25 13.13 -23.09
C ASP A 122 3.07 12.40 -22.42
N MET A 123 1.86 12.83 -22.72
CA MET A 123 0.64 12.14 -22.36
C MET A 123 0.35 11.04 -23.37
N VAL A 124 0.02 9.83 -22.89
CA VAL A 124 -0.51 8.76 -23.74
C VAL A 124 -2.01 8.99 -23.95
N LYS A 125 -2.43 9.04 -25.20
CA LYS A 125 -3.80 9.31 -25.63
C LYS A 125 -4.53 8.03 -26.06
N ASN A 126 -3.83 7.13 -26.74
CA ASN A 126 -4.41 5.90 -27.28
C ASN A 126 -3.47 4.71 -27.10
N ILE A 127 -4.06 3.52 -27.10
CA ILE A 127 -3.37 2.23 -27.11
C ILE A 127 -3.45 1.66 -28.53
N ILE A 128 -2.33 1.14 -29.03
CA ILE A 128 -2.30 0.41 -30.31
C ILE A 128 -2.68 -1.03 -30.04
N ILE A 129 -3.69 -1.54 -30.74
CA ILE A 129 -4.17 -2.90 -30.61
C ILE A 129 -4.14 -3.57 -31.97
N GLU A 130 -3.54 -4.75 -32.04
CA GLU A 130 -3.42 -5.58 -33.24
C GLU A 130 -3.80 -7.03 -32.89
N ASN A 131 -4.74 -7.59 -33.61
CA ASN A 131 -5.20 -8.99 -33.41
C ASN A 131 -5.58 -9.33 -31.94
N GLY A 132 -6.27 -8.40 -31.25
CA GLY A 132 -6.71 -8.59 -29.87
C GLY A 132 -5.62 -8.45 -28.80
N LYS A 133 -4.41 -8.06 -29.19
CA LYS A 133 -3.26 -7.82 -28.30
C LYS A 133 -2.83 -6.37 -28.37
N VAL A 134 -2.27 -5.88 -27.25
CA VAL A 134 -1.63 -4.58 -27.28
C VAL A 134 -0.34 -4.63 -28.11
N ALA A 135 -0.08 -3.60 -28.89
CA ALA A 135 1.10 -3.46 -29.76
C ALA A 135 1.86 -2.14 -29.55
N GLY A 136 1.44 -1.31 -28.58
CA GLY A 136 2.08 -0.06 -28.24
C GLY A 136 1.11 1.02 -27.78
N VAL A 137 1.58 2.27 -27.82
CA VAL A 137 0.81 3.46 -27.41
C VAL A 137 1.01 4.59 -28.41
N ILE A 138 0.06 5.53 -28.44
CA ILE A 138 0.14 6.79 -29.21
C ILE A 138 0.10 7.94 -28.21
N THR A 139 1.06 8.82 -28.29
CA THR A 139 1.15 9.99 -27.42
C THR A 139 0.29 11.14 -27.95
N ASN A 140 0.12 12.18 -27.14
CA ASN A 140 -0.70 13.33 -27.49
C ASN A 140 -0.16 14.13 -28.69
N ILE A 141 1.17 14.19 -28.84
CA ILE A 141 1.82 14.80 -30.01
C ILE A 141 1.87 13.88 -31.22
N GLY A 142 1.24 12.69 -31.16
CA GLY A 142 1.11 11.75 -32.27
C GLY A 142 2.31 10.80 -32.46
N VAL A 143 3.22 10.70 -31.49
CA VAL A 143 4.33 9.72 -31.54
C VAL A 143 3.81 8.33 -31.23
N GLU A 144 4.04 7.39 -32.14
CA GLU A 144 3.81 5.96 -31.90
C GLU A 144 5.03 5.34 -31.20
N ILE A 145 4.79 4.68 -30.07
CA ILE A 145 5.79 3.89 -29.35
C ILE A 145 5.33 2.46 -29.38
N ARG A 146 6.07 1.60 -30.08
CA ARG A 146 5.76 0.18 -30.24
C ARG A 146 6.26 -0.63 -29.05
N GLY A 147 5.43 -1.58 -28.57
CA GLY A 147 5.78 -2.44 -27.46
C GLY A 147 4.92 -3.69 -27.40
N LYS A 148 5.46 -4.77 -26.81
CA LYS A 148 4.82 -6.08 -26.72
C LYS A 148 3.81 -6.17 -25.59
N ALA A 149 4.01 -5.42 -24.50
CA ALA A 149 3.09 -5.29 -23.37
C ALA A 149 2.97 -3.84 -22.92
N VAL A 150 1.80 -3.46 -22.38
CA VAL A 150 1.55 -2.11 -21.83
C VAL A 150 0.98 -2.23 -20.41
N VAL A 151 1.52 -1.45 -19.48
CA VAL A 151 1.03 -1.31 -18.11
C VAL A 151 0.46 0.09 -17.93
N LEU A 152 -0.84 0.21 -17.70
CA LEU A 152 -1.51 1.48 -17.42
C LEU A 152 -1.52 1.78 -15.92
N THR A 153 -1.01 2.96 -15.55
CA THR A 153 -0.89 3.41 -14.15
C THR A 153 -1.31 4.87 -13.97
N ASN A 154 -2.41 5.26 -14.59
CA ASN A 154 -2.81 6.66 -14.81
C ASN A 154 -3.19 7.46 -13.55
N GLY A 155 -3.34 6.84 -12.38
CA GLY A 155 -3.66 7.53 -11.13
C GLY A 155 -4.99 8.29 -11.20
N THR A 156 -4.96 9.56 -10.78
CA THR A 156 -6.13 10.48 -10.80
C THR A 156 -6.26 11.26 -12.11
N PHE A 157 -5.51 10.90 -13.16
CA PHE A 157 -5.40 11.74 -14.35
C PHE A 157 -6.45 11.44 -15.43
N LEU A 158 -6.95 10.17 -15.53
CA LEU A 158 -7.94 9.83 -16.56
C LEU A 158 -9.23 10.63 -16.37
N ASN A 159 -9.50 11.53 -17.32
CA ASN A 159 -10.61 12.47 -17.29
C ASN A 159 -10.75 13.20 -15.94
N GLY A 160 -9.59 13.52 -15.33
CA GLY A 160 -9.51 14.14 -14.02
C GLY A 160 -10.23 15.49 -13.99
N LEU A 161 -11.08 15.71 -12.97
CA LEU A 161 -11.86 16.92 -12.76
C LEU A 161 -11.70 17.39 -11.32
N ILE A 162 -11.10 18.57 -11.15
CA ILE A 162 -10.85 19.18 -9.84
C ILE A 162 -12.03 20.10 -9.48
N HIS A 163 -12.46 20.02 -8.21
CA HIS A 163 -13.56 20.81 -7.66
C HIS A 163 -13.10 21.61 -6.44
N ILE A 164 -13.38 22.92 -6.43
CA ILE A 164 -13.18 23.84 -5.31
C ILE A 164 -14.44 24.73 -5.22
N GLY A 165 -15.34 24.43 -4.31
CA GLY A 165 -16.67 25.06 -4.30
C GLY A 165 -17.36 24.89 -5.65
N GLU A 166 -17.85 25.99 -6.20
CA GLU A 166 -18.54 26.03 -7.48
C GLU A 166 -17.60 25.94 -8.71
N LYS A 167 -16.27 26.02 -8.48
CA LYS A 167 -15.28 26.01 -9.55
C LYS A 167 -14.89 24.59 -9.95
N GLN A 168 -14.88 24.32 -11.25
CA GLN A 168 -14.48 23.07 -11.83
C GLN A 168 -13.47 23.29 -12.96
N PHE A 169 -12.43 22.47 -13.02
CA PHE A 169 -11.47 22.49 -14.12
C PHE A 169 -10.78 21.14 -14.30
N GLY A 170 -10.42 20.85 -15.55
CA GLY A 170 -9.73 19.60 -15.87
C GLY A 170 -8.32 19.57 -15.30
N GLY A 171 -7.97 18.48 -14.63
CA GLY A 171 -6.64 18.27 -14.08
C GLY A 171 -6.54 16.94 -13.36
N GLY A 172 -5.37 16.33 -13.38
CA GLY A 172 -5.09 15.12 -12.57
C GLY A 172 -4.58 15.48 -11.17
N ARG A 173 -4.01 16.66 -11.04
CA ARG A 173 -3.50 17.29 -9.82
C ARG A 173 -3.50 18.80 -10.04
N MET A 174 -3.52 19.58 -8.95
CA MET A 174 -3.47 21.04 -9.04
C MET A 174 -2.24 21.50 -9.84
N GLY A 175 -2.47 22.24 -10.92
CA GLY A 175 -1.44 22.73 -11.83
C GLY A 175 -0.98 21.74 -12.91
N GLU A 176 -1.56 20.54 -12.99
CA GLU A 176 -1.25 19.55 -14.01
C GLU A 176 -2.48 19.18 -14.84
N PRO A 177 -2.36 19.02 -16.16
CA PRO A 177 -3.49 18.71 -17.03
C PRO A 177 -4.05 17.31 -16.76
N LYS A 178 -5.29 17.08 -17.21
CA LYS A 178 -5.89 15.74 -17.22
C LYS A 178 -5.38 14.90 -18.41
N ALA A 179 -5.38 13.58 -18.27
CA ALA A 179 -5.23 12.67 -19.39
C ALA A 179 -6.62 12.30 -19.96
N PHE A 180 -6.71 12.11 -21.25
CA PHE A 180 -7.95 11.80 -21.97
C PHE A 180 -7.68 10.86 -23.17
N GLY A 181 -8.73 10.24 -23.69
CA GLY A 181 -8.68 9.36 -24.87
C GLY A 181 -8.63 7.88 -24.51
N ILE A 182 -7.84 7.49 -23.49
CA ILE A 182 -7.72 6.07 -23.07
C ILE A 182 -9.05 5.52 -22.56
N THR A 183 -9.78 6.22 -21.72
CA THR A 183 -11.06 5.73 -21.18
C THR A 183 -12.07 5.50 -22.29
N GLU A 184 -12.22 6.45 -23.20
CA GLU A 184 -13.15 6.38 -24.33
C GLU A 184 -12.81 5.20 -25.23
N GLN A 185 -11.53 4.99 -25.52
CA GLN A 185 -11.05 3.85 -26.29
C GLN A 185 -11.34 2.53 -25.60
N LEU A 186 -10.99 2.38 -24.32
CA LEU A 186 -11.22 1.13 -23.59
C LEU A 186 -12.71 0.79 -23.47
N VAL A 187 -13.56 1.78 -23.22
CA VAL A 187 -15.03 1.60 -23.21
C VAL A 187 -15.53 1.12 -24.57
N SER A 188 -15.03 1.71 -25.68
CA SER A 188 -15.40 1.25 -27.03
C SER A 188 -14.96 -0.18 -27.34
N LEU A 189 -13.97 -0.70 -26.61
CA LEU A 189 -13.48 -2.08 -26.71
C LEU A 189 -14.19 -3.04 -25.74
N GLY A 190 -15.19 -2.57 -24.99
CA GLY A 190 -16.03 -3.38 -24.11
C GLY A 190 -15.63 -3.39 -22.64
N PHE A 191 -14.68 -2.56 -22.23
CA PHE A 191 -14.38 -2.39 -20.79
C PHE A 191 -15.48 -1.61 -20.09
N GLU A 192 -15.84 -2.07 -18.90
CA GLU A 192 -16.63 -1.28 -17.96
C GLU A 192 -15.72 -0.22 -17.30
N ALA A 193 -16.21 1.01 -17.23
CA ALA A 193 -15.55 2.11 -16.54
C ALA A 193 -16.50 2.76 -15.54
N GLY A 194 -15.97 3.35 -14.49
CA GLY A 194 -16.70 4.14 -13.51
C GLY A 194 -15.92 5.38 -13.10
N ARG A 195 -16.50 6.17 -12.21
CA ARG A 195 -15.82 7.34 -11.64
C ARG A 195 -15.69 7.21 -10.13
N MET A 196 -14.52 7.56 -9.63
CA MET A 196 -14.24 7.65 -8.20
C MET A 196 -13.80 9.06 -7.83
N LYS A 197 -13.92 9.37 -6.55
CA LYS A 197 -13.54 10.68 -6.00
C LYS A 197 -12.52 10.49 -4.89
N THR A 198 -11.54 11.36 -4.87
CA THR A 198 -10.65 11.55 -3.71
C THR A 198 -10.50 13.04 -3.41
N GLY A 199 -9.68 13.40 -2.44
CA GLY A 199 -9.42 14.79 -2.11
C GLY A 199 -8.09 14.98 -1.41
N THR A 200 -7.67 16.23 -1.34
CA THR A 200 -6.45 16.63 -0.63
C THR A 200 -6.75 17.86 0.24
N PRO A 201 -6.09 17.99 1.41
CA PRO A 201 -6.24 19.19 2.24
C PRO A 201 -5.40 20.36 1.74
N VAL A 202 -5.60 21.48 2.38
CA VAL A 202 -4.84 22.72 2.19
C VAL A 202 -3.33 22.50 2.42
N ARG A 203 -2.52 23.34 1.79
CA ARG A 203 -1.11 23.53 2.10
C ARG A 203 -0.89 24.91 2.67
N ILE A 204 -0.09 25.01 3.72
CA ILE A 204 0.06 26.23 4.54
C ILE A 204 1.53 26.56 4.69
N ASP A 205 1.83 27.86 4.77
CA ASP A 205 3.14 28.37 5.20
C ASP A 205 3.34 28.12 6.70
N GLY A 206 4.18 27.18 7.05
CA GLY A 206 4.47 26.80 8.43
C GLY A 206 5.04 27.94 9.30
N ARG A 207 5.61 28.98 8.69
CA ARG A 207 6.09 30.19 9.40
C ARG A 207 4.95 31.04 9.94
N SER A 208 3.74 30.85 9.43
CA SER A 208 2.54 31.57 9.85
C SER A 208 1.75 30.87 10.96
N LEU A 209 2.23 29.70 11.44
CA LEU A 209 1.59 28.89 12.46
C LEU A 209 2.18 29.15 13.85
N ASP A 210 1.33 29.09 14.87
CA ASP A 210 1.73 29.13 16.27
C ASP A 210 1.77 27.72 16.86
N TYR A 211 2.92 27.08 16.80
CA TYR A 211 3.12 25.71 17.28
C TYR A 211 2.99 25.55 18.80
N SER A 212 3.06 26.66 19.57
CA SER A 212 2.90 26.62 21.03
C SER A 212 1.49 26.20 21.47
N LYS A 213 0.50 26.32 20.56
CA LYS A 213 -0.91 25.91 20.76
C LYS A 213 -1.20 24.51 20.29
N MET A 214 -0.18 23.75 19.88
CA MET A 214 -0.32 22.42 19.31
C MET A 214 0.43 21.38 20.14
N GLU A 215 -0.02 20.13 20.06
CA GLU A 215 0.67 19.00 20.70
C GLU A 215 1.77 18.47 19.79
N GLU A 216 3.02 18.47 20.26
CA GLU A 216 4.15 17.94 19.49
C GLU A 216 4.11 16.41 19.42
N GLN A 217 4.26 15.86 18.21
CA GLN A 217 4.35 14.42 17.94
C GLN A 217 5.74 14.07 17.43
N LYS A 218 6.60 13.61 18.34
CA LYS A 218 7.95 13.14 18.03
C LYS A 218 7.93 11.76 17.39
N GLY A 219 8.92 11.45 16.57
CA GLY A 219 9.19 10.10 16.10
C GLY A 219 9.70 9.19 17.21
N ASP A 220 9.90 7.91 16.87
CA ASP A 220 10.45 6.92 17.81
C ASP A 220 11.90 7.28 18.19
N LYS A 221 12.28 6.99 19.45
CA LYS A 221 13.65 7.27 19.92
C LYS A 221 14.72 6.49 19.16
N ASN A 222 14.39 5.23 18.81
CA ASN A 222 15.23 4.36 17.99
C ASN A 222 14.51 4.09 16.67
N PRO A 223 14.61 5.01 15.67
CA PRO A 223 13.95 4.83 14.41
C PRO A 223 14.48 3.61 13.68
N GLN A 224 13.56 2.75 13.22
CA GLN A 224 13.84 1.65 12.32
C GLN A 224 13.78 2.14 10.87
N LYS A 225 13.74 1.25 9.90
CA LYS A 225 13.69 1.54 8.48
C LYS A 225 12.83 0.51 7.75
N PHE A 226 12.44 0.80 6.51
CA PHE A 226 11.68 -0.13 5.69
C PHE A 226 12.56 -1.19 5.02
N SER A 227 13.66 -0.77 4.40
CA SER A 227 14.45 -1.69 3.58
C SER A 227 15.27 -2.67 4.43
N TYR A 228 15.31 -3.92 3.99
CA TYR A 228 16.21 -4.95 4.51
C TYR A 228 17.67 -4.74 4.05
N LEU A 229 17.88 -3.88 3.03
CA LEU A 229 19.22 -3.50 2.59
C LEU A 229 19.85 -2.44 3.50
N ASN A 230 21.09 -2.11 3.24
CA ASN A 230 21.83 -1.14 4.04
C ASN A 230 21.47 0.31 3.66
N THR A 231 20.24 0.73 3.95
CA THR A 231 19.76 2.12 3.78
C THR A 231 20.10 2.99 5.00
N PRO A 232 20.16 4.33 4.86
CA PRO A 232 20.45 5.22 5.97
C PRO A 232 19.42 5.12 7.10
N LYS A 233 19.87 5.05 8.35
CA LYS A 233 19.01 5.27 9.52
C LYS A 233 18.90 6.77 9.80
N LEU A 234 17.72 7.23 10.23
CA LEU A 234 17.50 8.61 10.64
C LEU A 234 18.36 8.94 11.86
N LYS A 235 19.20 9.97 11.74
CA LYS A 235 20.00 10.52 12.86
C LYS A 235 19.25 11.62 13.59
N GLU A 236 18.46 12.39 12.87
CA GLU A 236 17.61 13.47 13.36
C GLU A 236 16.20 13.28 12.83
N GLN A 237 15.21 13.80 13.53
CA GLN A 237 13.81 13.68 13.11
C GLN A 237 13.10 15.02 13.25
N ARG A 238 12.20 15.32 12.32
CA ARG A 238 11.32 16.47 12.36
C ARG A 238 9.98 16.09 12.97
N SER A 239 9.52 16.86 13.97
CA SER A 239 8.23 16.59 14.61
C SER A 239 7.04 16.95 13.72
N CYS A 240 5.97 16.18 13.85
CA CYS A 240 4.63 16.58 13.44
C CYS A 240 3.91 17.19 14.65
N TYR A 241 2.77 17.85 14.42
CA TYR A 241 1.98 18.44 15.50
C TYR A 241 0.52 18.04 15.35
N ILE A 242 -0.21 18.09 16.48
CA ILE A 242 -1.66 17.83 16.51
C ILE A 242 -2.36 19.10 17.01
N THR A 243 -3.46 19.42 16.35
CA THR A 243 -4.45 20.39 16.80
C THR A 243 -5.86 19.87 16.53
N TYR A 244 -6.87 20.64 16.86
CA TYR A 244 -8.25 20.20 16.74
C TYR A 244 -9.13 21.30 16.15
N THR A 245 -10.13 20.93 15.36
CA THR A 245 -11.25 21.82 15.06
C THR A 245 -12.07 22.11 16.33
N ASN A 246 -12.95 23.08 16.26
CA ASN A 246 -13.90 23.46 17.31
C ASN A 246 -15.26 23.79 16.70
N GLU A 247 -16.25 24.11 17.53
CA GLU A 247 -17.62 24.40 17.09
C GLU A 247 -17.68 25.60 16.13
N ILE A 248 -16.88 26.66 16.36
CA ILE A 248 -16.82 27.83 15.47
C ILE A 248 -16.32 27.42 14.08
N VAL A 249 -15.29 26.57 14.02
CA VAL A 249 -14.80 25.99 12.75
C VAL A 249 -15.90 25.20 12.05
N HIS A 250 -16.65 24.38 12.81
CA HIS A 250 -17.74 23.58 12.27
C HIS A 250 -18.86 24.43 11.70
N ASP A 251 -19.26 25.49 12.39
CA ASP A 251 -20.33 26.41 11.94
C ASP A 251 -19.91 27.15 10.66
N ILE A 252 -18.65 27.60 10.59
CA ILE A 252 -18.13 28.22 9.38
C ILE A 252 -18.14 27.23 8.20
N LEU A 253 -17.70 25.99 8.41
CA LEU A 253 -17.72 24.98 7.35
C LEU A 253 -19.15 24.62 6.92
N ARG A 254 -20.11 24.51 7.86
CA ARG A 254 -21.53 24.27 7.55
C ARG A 254 -22.14 25.40 6.71
N SER A 255 -21.73 26.65 6.94
CA SER A 255 -22.22 27.79 6.16
C SER A 255 -21.88 27.74 4.68
N GLY A 256 -20.98 26.84 4.28
CA GLY A 256 -20.58 26.62 2.89
C GLY A 256 -21.15 25.35 2.24
N PHE A 257 -22.01 24.60 2.92
CA PHE A 257 -22.50 23.30 2.42
C PHE A 257 -23.35 23.42 1.15
N ASP A 258 -24.12 24.46 1.00
CA ASP A 258 -24.88 24.79 -0.21
C ASP A 258 -23.98 25.04 -1.43
N ARG A 259 -22.76 25.50 -1.20
CA ARG A 259 -21.71 25.75 -2.21
C ARG A 259 -20.74 24.57 -2.38
N SER A 260 -20.91 23.48 -1.63
CA SER A 260 -20.06 22.29 -1.70
C SER A 260 -20.50 21.39 -2.86
N PRO A 261 -19.58 21.01 -3.76
CA PRO A 261 -19.88 20.08 -4.85
C PRO A 261 -20.29 18.69 -4.36
N MET A 262 -19.97 18.33 -3.11
CA MET A 262 -20.39 17.08 -2.47
C MET A 262 -21.83 17.09 -2.00
N PHE A 263 -22.37 18.26 -1.59
CA PHE A 263 -23.71 18.37 -1.03
C PHE A 263 -24.73 18.93 -2.02
N ASN A 264 -24.30 19.68 -3.02
CA ASN A 264 -25.19 20.23 -4.06
C ASN A 264 -25.46 19.25 -5.25
N GLY A 265 -24.94 18.01 -5.18
CA GLY A 265 -25.16 16.99 -6.19
C GLY A 265 -24.24 17.07 -7.43
N THR A 266 -23.27 17.98 -7.44
CA THR A 266 -22.30 18.11 -8.54
C THR A 266 -21.38 16.89 -8.62
N ILE A 267 -20.84 16.44 -7.48
CA ILE A 267 -20.08 15.19 -7.37
C ILE A 267 -21.07 14.05 -7.10
N GLN A 268 -21.14 13.10 -8.04
CA GLN A 268 -21.98 11.90 -7.91
C GLN A 268 -21.15 10.64 -7.62
N SER A 269 -19.83 10.73 -7.80
CA SER A 269 -18.92 9.61 -7.58
C SER A 269 -18.69 9.33 -6.08
N ILE A 270 -18.43 8.07 -5.76
CA ILE A 270 -18.20 7.61 -4.39
C ILE A 270 -16.78 7.95 -3.94
N GLY A 271 -16.66 8.60 -2.79
CA GLY A 271 -15.39 8.91 -2.15
C GLY A 271 -14.92 7.83 -1.18
N PRO A 272 -13.64 7.87 -0.76
CA PRO A 272 -13.07 6.87 0.15
C PRO A 272 -13.69 6.99 1.55
N ARG A 273 -14.24 5.88 2.06
CA ARG A 273 -14.87 5.76 3.37
C ARG A 273 -13.96 6.17 4.54
N TYR A 274 -12.66 5.89 4.41
CA TYR A 274 -11.69 6.07 5.49
C TYR A 274 -10.80 7.31 5.35
N CYS A 275 -11.08 8.17 4.39
CA CYS A 275 -10.48 9.49 4.25
C CYS A 275 -11.57 10.51 3.89
N PRO A 276 -12.60 10.67 4.77
CA PRO A 276 -13.67 11.62 4.51
C PRO A 276 -13.11 13.05 4.55
N SER A 277 -13.69 13.92 3.75
CA SER A 277 -13.43 15.35 3.85
C SER A 277 -13.86 15.90 5.21
N ILE A 278 -13.39 17.09 5.59
CA ILE A 278 -13.76 17.68 6.88
C ILE A 278 -15.25 17.99 6.93
N GLU A 279 -15.84 18.44 5.82
CA GLU A 279 -17.29 18.68 5.70
C GLU A 279 -18.10 17.39 5.87
N ASP A 280 -17.62 16.27 5.35
CA ASP A 280 -18.27 14.98 5.50
C ASP A 280 -18.19 14.46 6.96
N LYS A 281 -17.04 14.68 7.64
CA LYS A 281 -16.90 14.35 9.07
C LYS A 281 -17.87 15.14 9.94
N ILE A 282 -17.98 16.44 9.70
CA ILE A 282 -18.85 17.33 10.47
C ILE A 282 -20.34 16.99 10.25
N ASN A 283 -20.69 16.56 9.04
CA ASN A 283 -22.04 16.14 8.71
C ASN A 283 -22.39 14.77 9.33
N ARG A 284 -21.53 13.77 9.19
CA ARG A 284 -21.77 12.40 9.68
C ARG A 284 -21.61 12.23 11.19
N PHE A 285 -20.76 13.04 11.81
CA PHE A 285 -20.47 13.00 13.25
C PHE A 285 -20.77 14.36 13.89
N ALA A 286 -21.99 14.85 13.66
CA ALA A 286 -22.44 16.17 14.11
C ALA A 286 -22.40 16.33 15.64
N GLU A 287 -22.46 15.22 16.38
CA GLU A 287 -22.36 15.18 17.84
C GLU A 287 -20.93 15.43 18.38
N ARG A 288 -19.92 15.39 17.51
CA ARG A 288 -18.53 15.62 17.91
C ARG A 288 -18.17 17.09 17.84
N ASN A 289 -17.76 17.67 18.96
CA ASN A 289 -17.40 19.08 19.05
C ASN A 289 -16.03 19.40 18.47
N ARG A 290 -15.23 18.37 18.15
CA ARG A 290 -13.88 18.53 17.59
C ARG A 290 -13.44 17.34 16.74
N HIS A 291 -12.63 17.61 15.73
CA HIS A 291 -11.91 16.62 14.93
C HIS A 291 -10.43 16.90 14.98
N GLN A 292 -9.64 15.85 15.08
CA GLN A 292 -8.19 15.91 15.12
C GLN A 292 -7.62 16.28 13.74
N LEU A 293 -6.62 17.17 13.74
CA LEU A 293 -5.84 17.58 12.59
C LEU A 293 -4.36 17.32 12.87
N PHE A 294 -3.67 16.74 11.87
CA PHE A 294 -2.24 16.56 11.93
C PHE A 294 -1.56 17.62 11.06
N VAL A 295 -0.60 18.32 11.64
CA VAL A 295 0.21 19.37 11.02
C VAL A 295 1.55 18.74 10.66
N GLU A 296 1.69 18.35 9.40
CA GLU A 296 2.76 17.49 8.92
C GLU A 296 3.70 18.27 7.99
N PRO A 297 5.02 18.38 8.29
CA PRO A 297 5.98 19.03 7.40
C PRO A 297 6.13 18.23 6.10
N GLU A 298 6.18 18.94 4.96
CA GLU A 298 6.38 18.31 3.64
C GLU A 298 7.86 18.07 3.29
N GLY A 299 8.80 18.35 4.18
CA GLY A 299 10.21 18.07 3.95
C GLY A 299 11.14 18.70 5.00
N TRP A 300 12.44 18.48 4.85
CA TRP A 300 13.45 19.01 5.76
C TRP A 300 13.59 20.53 5.68
N LYS A 301 13.65 21.06 4.47
CA LYS A 301 14.00 22.47 4.19
C LYS A 301 12.82 23.34 3.78
N THR A 302 11.71 22.73 3.36
CA THR A 302 10.52 23.48 2.98
C THR A 302 9.75 23.97 4.21
N VAL A 303 9.11 25.12 4.04
CA VAL A 303 8.15 25.69 5.02
C VAL A 303 6.72 25.19 4.76
N GLU A 304 6.51 24.39 3.72
CA GLU A 304 5.19 23.87 3.35
C GLU A 304 4.73 22.82 4.37
N ILE A 305 3.51 23.00 4.85
CA ILE A 305 2.85 22.11 5.81
C ILE A 305 1.60 21.51 5.17
N TYR A 306 1.47 20.19 5.31
CA TYR A 306 0.28 19.42 4.98
C TYR A 306 -0.65 19.33 6.20
N VAL A 307 -1.92 19.71 6.05
CA VAL A 307 -2.90 19.68 7.16
C VAL A 307 -3.78 18.44 7.03
N ASN A 308 -3.25 17.29 7.49
CA ASN A 308 -3.95 16.02 7.41
C ASN A 308 -5.23 16.04 8.28
N GLY A 309 -6.33 15.60 7.69
CA GLY A 309 -7.64 15.63 8.35
C GLY A 309 -8.53 16.82 7.95
N PHE A 310 -7.97 17.83 7.25
CA PHE A 310 -8.71 18.98 6.72
C PHE A 310 -8.83 18.93 5.19
N SER A 311 -9.02 17.75 4.61
CA SER A 311 -9.37 17.62 3.19
C SER A 311 -10.74 18.24 2.96
N SER A 312 -10.88 19.08 1.94
CA SER A 312 -12.13 19.81 1.70
C SER A 312 -12.32 20.11 0.22
N SER A 313 -13.57 20.13 -0.23
CA SER A 313 -13.98 20.65 -1.54
C SER A 313 -14.78 21.96 -1.45
N LEU A 314 -14.93 22.51 -0.26
CA LEU A 314 -15.59 23.78 -0.03
C LEU A 314 -14.89 24.93 -0.77
N PRO A 315 -15.58 26.06 -1.02
CA PRO A 315 -14.98 27.25 -1.57
C PRO A 315 -13.77 27.73 -0.74
N GLU A 316 -12.79 28.33 -1.40
CA GLU A 316 -11.52 28.74 -0.79
C GLU A 316 -11.71 29.77 0.34
N ASP A 317 -12.69 30.69 0.20
CA ASP A 317 -13.06 31.67 1.23
C ASP A 317 -13.54 30.99 2.53
N ILE A 318 -14.36 29.96 2.43
CA ILE A 318 -14.84 29.15 3.57
C ILE A 318 -13.69 28.38 4.21
N GLN A 319 -12.84 27.72 3.39
CA GLN A 319 -11.68 27.00 3.89
C GLN A 319 -10.74 27.92 4.69
N THR A 320 -10.45 29.10 4.15
CA THR A 320 -9.57 30.09 4.76
C THR A 320 -10.15 30.62 6.08
N LYS A 321 -11.43 30.98 6.07
CA LYS A 321 -12.11 31.47 7.27
C LYS A 321 -12.15 30.43 8.37
N ALA A 322 -12.49 29.19 8.04
CA ALA A 322 -12.55 28.09 9.00
C ALA A 322 -11.17 27.78 9.61
N LEU A 323 -10.14 27.68 8.77
CA LEU A 323 -8.77 27.40 9.23
C LEU A 323 -8.26 28.44 10.24
N ARG A 324 -8.53 29.72 10.04
CA ARG A 324 -8.09 30.80 10.95
C ARG A 324 -8.77 30.76 12.32
N HIS A 325 -9.76 29.88 12.54
CA HIS A 325 -10.36 29.61 13.84
C HIS A 325 -9.89 28.30 14.48
N VAL A 326 -8.97 27.57 13.82
CA VAL A 326 -8.28 26.42 14.40
C VAL A 326 -7.15 26.92 15.32
N PRO A 327 -6.99 26.40 16.54
CA PRO A 327 -5.91 26.80 17.44
C PRO A 327 -4.53 26.63 16.79
N GLY A 328 -3.74 27.72 16.78
CA GLY A 328 -2.44 27.81 16.17
C GLY A 328 -2.46 28.21 14.67
N PHE A 329 -3.63 28.42 14.06
CA PHE A 329 -3.79 28.78 12.66
C PHE A 329 -4.33 30.20 12.44
N GLU A 330 -4.40 31.01 13.49
CA GLU A 330 -5.06 32.32 13.45
C GLU A 330 -4.49 33.26 12.38
N ASN A 331 -3.19 33.13 12.10
CA ASN A 331 -2.46 33.90 11.09
C ASN A 331 -2.10 33.08 9.85
N ALA A 332 -2.71 31.91 9.67
CA ALA A 332 -2.34 30.97 8.62
C ALA A 332 -2.38 31.60 7.22
N LYS A 333 -1.30 31.41 6.47
CA LYS A 333 -1.16 31.77 5.05
C LYS A 333 -1.26 30.50 4.20
N ILE A 334 -2.24 30.44 3.32
CA ILE A 334 -2.51 29.28 2.49
C ILE A 334 -1.66 29.38 1.20
N PHE A 335 -0.90 28.33 0.89
CA PHE A 335 -0.20 28.19 -0.39
C PHE A 335 -1.13 27.69 -1.48
N ARG A 336 -2.01 26.75 -1.14
CA ARG A 336 -3.06 26.23 -2.03
C ARG A 336 -4.22 25.66 -1.23
N PRO A 337 -5.47 25.86 -1.71
CA PRO A 337 -6.65 25.30 -1.05
C PRO A 337 -6.69 23.78 -1.15
N GLY A 338 -7.48 23.16 -0.30
CA GLY A 338 -7.92 21.79 -0.48
C GLY A 338 -8.87 21.68 -1.68
N TYR A 339 -8.93 20.49 -2.28
CA TYR A 339 -9.83 20.23 -3.39
C TYR A 339 -10.27 18.76 -3.43
N ALA A 340 -11.43 18.51 -4.04
CA ALA A 340 -11.80 17.19 -4.48
C ALA A 340 -11.39 16.96 -5.93
N ILE A 341 -11.11 15.71 -6.29
CA ILE A 341 -10.85 15.29 -7.65
C ILE A 341 -11.65 14.04 -7.99
N GLU A 342 -12.38 14.09 -9.09
CA GLU A 342 -13.00 12.93 -9.72
C GLU A 342 -12.14 12.43 -10.87
N TYR A 343 -12.08 11.13 -11.07
CA TYR A 343 -11.29 10.48 -12.11
C TYR A 343 -11.91 9.15 -12.51
N ASP A 344 -11.58 8.67 -13.71
CA ASP A 344 -12.05 7.40 -14.20
C ASP A 344 -11.25 6.24 -13.61
N TYR A 345 -11.94 5.13 -13.36
CA TYR A 345 -11.36 3.86 -12.97
C TYR A 345 -12.05 2.71 -13.70
N PHE A 346 -11.43 1.54 -13.70
CA PHE A 346 -11.99 0.33 -14.28
C PHE A 346 -12.20 -0.71 -13.17
N PRO A 347 -13.41 -1.29 -13.05
CA PRO A 347 -13.66 -2.36 -12.08
C PRO A 347 -12.63 -3.49 -12.22
N PRO A 348 -11.86 -3.80 -11.16
CA PRO A 348 -10.72 -4.71 -11.23
C PRO A 348 -11.13 -6.19 -11.40
N THR A 349 -12.42 -6.50 -11.31
CA THR A 349 -12.97 -7.82 -11.69
C THR A 349 -12.73 -8.18 -13.16
N GLN A 350 -12.38 -7.20 -14.00
CA GLN A 350 -11.97 -7.37 -15.40
C GLN A 350 -10.51 -7.84 -15.56
N LEU A 351 -9.79 -8.02 -14.45
CA LEU A 351 -8.39 -8.43 -14.43
C LEU A 351 -8.21 -9.88 -13.99
N LYS A 352 -7.09 -10.48 -14.40
CA LYS A 352 -6.53 -11.73 -13.88
C LYS A 352 -5.71 -11.45 -12.61
N HIS A 353 -5.28 -12.49 -11.89
CA HIS A 353 -4.35 -12.36 -10.74
C HIS A 353 -3.00 -11.72 -11.10
N THR A 354 -2.59 -11.82 -12.34
CA THR A 354 -1.40 -11.17 -12.90
C THR A 354 -1.57 -9.68 -13.14
N LEU A 355 -2.78 -9.14 -12.91
CA LEU A 355 -3.22 -7.80 -13.27
C LEU A 355 -3.31 -7.56 -14.79
N GLU A 356 -3.16 -8.60 -15.62
CA GLU A 356 -3.47 -8.57 -17.04
C GLU A 356 -5.00 -8.47 -17.23
N THR A 357 -5.45 -7.68 -18.21
CA THR A 357 -6.87 -7.59 -18.55
C THR A 357 -7.38 -8.89 -19.15
N LYS A 358 -8.66 -9.21 -18.93
CA LYS A 358 -9.32 -10.39 -19.52
C LYS A 358 -9.68 -10.19 -20.99
N LEU A 359 -9.88 -8.92 -21.42
CA LEU A 359 -10.37 -8.57 -22.77
C LEU A 359 -9.25 -8.39 -23.79
N ILE A 360 -8.13 -7.77 -23.40
CA ILE A 360 -7.01 -7.44 -24.29
C ILE A 360 -5.75 -8.12 -23.76
N GLU A 361 -5.14 -8.95 -24.57
CA GLU A 361 -3.90 -9.65 -24.21
C GLU A 361 -2.72 -8.69 -24.11
N ASN A 362 -1.83 -8.91 -23.14
CA ASN A 362 -0.63 -8.10 -22.83
C ASN A 362 -0.92 -6.67 -22.33
N LEU A 363 -2.18 -6.36 -21.97
CA LEU A 363 -2.55 -5.10 -21.34
C LEU A 363 -2.76 -5.30 -19.84
N PHE A 364 -2.05 -4.52 -19.02
CA PHE A 364 -2.07 -4.62 -17.56
C PHE A 364 -2.53 -3.30 -16.93
N PHE A 365 -3.28 -3.38 -15.83
CA PHE A 365 -3.68 -2.22 -15.04
C PHE A 365 -3.11 -2.31 -13.63
N ALA A 366 -2.54 -1.21 -13.12
CA ALA A 366 -2.01 -1.18 -11.77
C ALA A 366 -2.24 0.16 -11.06
N GLY A 367 -2.55 0.11 -9.78
CA GLY A 367 -2.74 1.27 -8.94
C GLY A 367 -4.17 1.81 -8.97
N GLN A 368 -4.29 3.13 -8.97
CA GLN A 368 -5.57 3.82 -8.76
C GLN A 368 -6.58 3.62 -9.90
N ILE A 369 -6.12 3.27 -11.10
CA ILE A 369 -6.96 2.87 -12.23
C ILE A 369 -7.85 1.66 -11.88
N ASN A 370 -7.46 0.83 -10.90
CA ASN A 370 -8.21 -0.31 -10.38
C ASN A 370 -9.10 0.05 -9.18
N GLY A 371 -9.34 1.34 -8.93
CA GLY A 371 -10.19 1.81 -7.82
C GLY A 371 -9.53 1.70 -6.44
N THR A 372 -8.21 1.65 -6.34
CA THR A 372 -7.49 1.70 -5.05
C THR A 372 -7.13 3.12 -4.66
N THR A 373 -6.93 3.36 -3.36
CA THR A 373 -6.36 4.61 -2.84
C THR A 373 -5.23 4.33 -1.87
N GLY A 374 -4.04 4.82 -2.19
CA GLY A 374 -2.83 4.72 -1.39
C GLY A 374 -1.60 4.43 -2.25
N TYR A 375 -0.48 5.00 -1.85
CA TYR A 375 0.80 4.85 -2.54
C TYR A 375 1.29 3.41 -2.51
N GLU A 376 1.13 2.76 -1.37
CA GLU A 376 1.60 1.40 -1.11
C GLU A 376 0.81 0.37 -1.90
N GLU A 377 -0.53 0.54 -1.96
CA GLU A 377 -1.40 -0.30 -2.77
C GLU A 377 -1.08 -0.14 -4.26
N ALA A 378 -0.79 1.09 -4.70
CA ALA A 378 -0.40 1.36 -6.09
C ALA A 378 0.97 0.74 -6.40
N ALA A 379 1.95 0.92 -5.52
CA ALA A 379 3.30 0.37 -5.68
C ALA A 379 3.30 -1.17 -5.72
N GLY A 380 2.57 -1.82 -4.81
CA GLY A 380 2.45 -3.29 -4.80
C GLY A 380 1.82 -3.84 -6.08
N GLN A 381 0.75 -3.20 -6.58
CA GLN A 381 0.16 -3.58 -7.87
C GLN A 381 1.12 -3.33 -9.03
N GLY A 382 1.81 -2.19 -9.04
CA GLY A 382 2.79 -1.85 -10.06
C GLY A 382 3.91 -2.89 -10.16
N LEU A 383 4.46 -3.29 -9.02
CA LEU A 383 5.50 -4.33 -8.94
C LEU A 383 5.01 -5.65 -9.57
N ILE A 384 3.84 -6.14 -9.19
CA ILE A 384 3.27 -7.39 -9.71
C ILE A 384 2.94 -7.28 -11.20
N ALA A 385 2.38 -6.16 -11.64
CA ALA A 385 2.09 -5.93 -13.07
C ALA A 385 3.37 -5.88 -13.91
N GLY A 386 4.42 -5.20 -13.43
CA GLY A 386 5.72 -5.12 -14.10
C GLY A 386 6.39 -6.48 -14.24
N ILE A 387 6.40 -7.29 -13.17
CA ILE A 387 6.91 -8.68 -13.19
C ILE A 387 6.14 -9.51 -14.24
N ASN A 388 4.81 -9.46 -14.20
CA ASN A 388 3.99 -10.28 -15.10
C ASN A 388 4.00 -9.79 -16.55
N ALA A 389 4.15 -8.49 -16.80
CA ALA A 389 4.37 -7.97 -18.14
C ALA A 389 5.69 -8.50 -18.73
N HIS A 390 6.79 -8.49 -17.93
CA HIS A 390 8.04 -9.13 -18.31
C HIS A 390 7.85 -10.63 -18.59
N ASN A 391 7.27 -11.37 -17.64
CA ASN A 391 7.11 -12.81 -17.76
C ASN A 391 6.29 -13.19 -19.01
N LYS A 392 5.20 -12.46 -19.27
CA LYS A 392 4.33 -12.68 -20.43
C LYS A 392 5.08 -12.51 -21.76
N VAL A 393 5.85 -11.43 -21.89
CA VAL A 393 6.63 -11.15 -23.12
C VAL A 393 7.71 -12.18 -23.35
N HIS A 394 8.33 -12.69 -22.28
CA HIS A 394 9.40 -13.69 -22.36
C HIS A 394 8.91 -15.14 -22.20
N SER A 395 7.59 -15.39 -22.26
CA SER A 395 6.99 -16.72 -22.14
C SER A 395 7.42 -17.48 -20.88
N LYS A 396 7.56 -16.75 -19.76
CA LYS A 396 7.84 -17.28 -18.43
C LYS A 396 6.53 -17.51 -17.67
N ASP A 397 6.60 -18.27 -16.57
CA ASP A 397 5.46 -18.55 -15.71
C ASP A 397 4.89 -17.28 -15.05
N GLU A 398 3.58 -17.28 -14.80
CA GLU A 398 2.90 -16.21 -14.07
C GLU A 398 3.42 -16.10 -12.64
N PHE A 399 3.68 -14.87 -12.19
CA PHE A 399 4.06 -14.58 -10.82
C PHE A 399 2.85 -14.06 -10.03
N THR A 400 2.36 -14.84 -9.10
CA THR A 400 1.25 -14.49 -8.23
C THR A 400 1.59 -14.75 -6.77
N LEU A 401 0.95 -14.00 -5.89
CA LEU A 401 1.05 -14.16 -4.45
C LEU A 401 -0.33 -14.53 -3.88
N SER A 402 -0.37 -15.57 -3.04
CA SER A 402 -1.58 -15.97 -2.35
C SER A 402 -1.86 -15.10 -1.11
N ARG A 403 -3.06 -15.22 -0.56
CA ARG A 403 -3.50 -14.45 0.61
C ARG A 403 -2.76 -14.81 1.90
N ASP A 404 -2.18 -15.99 1.98
CA ASP A 404 -1.36 -16.47 3.09
C ASP A 404 0.13 -16.16 2.91
N GLU A 405 0.55 -15.75 1.71
CA GLU A 405 1.93 -15.36 1.41
C GLU A 405 2.19 -13.87 1.61
N ALA A 406 1.24 -12.99 1.25
CA ALA A 406 1.48 -11.55 1.27
C ALA A 406 0.20 -10.71 1.42
N TYR A 407 0.32 -9.51 2.04
CA TYR A 407 -0.70 -8.46 1.95
C TYR A 407 -0.94 -8.01 0.50
N ILE A 408 0.09 -8.03 -0.35
CA ILE A 408 -0.05 -7.79 -1.81
C ILE A 408 -0.96 -8.86 -2.42
N GLY A 409 -0.83 -10.12 -2.00
CA GLY A 409 -1.73 -11.20 -2.42
C GLY A 409 -3.17 -10.98 -1.96
N VAL A 410 -3.37 -10.57 -0.70
CA VAL A 410 -4.70 -10.18 -0.17
C VAL A 410 -5.30 -9.03 -0.98
N LEU A 411 -4.50 -7.99 -1.28
CA LEU A 411 -4.91 -6.83 -2.06
C LEU A 411 -5.42 -7.24 -3.45
N ILE A 412 -4.62 -7.99 -4.19
CA ILE A 412 -4.96 -8.36 -5.57
C ILE A 412 -6.17 -9.31 -5.59
N ASP A 413 -6.20 -10.31 -4.71
CA ASP A 413 -7.34 -11.22 -4.62
C ASP A 413 -8.64 -10.49 -4.26
N ASP A 414 -8.63 -9.56 -3.29
CA ASP A 414 -9.80 -8.74 -2.97
C ASP A 414 -10.27 -7.92 -4.18
N LEU A 415 -9.36 -7.29 -4.91
CA LEU A 415 -9.69 -6.47 -6.08
C LEU A 415 -10.40 -7.27 -7.16
N ILE A 416 -9.83 -8.39 -7.56
CA ILE A 416 -10.33 -9.16 -8.72
C ILE A 416 -11.54 -10.04 -8.39
N THR A 417 -11.74 -10.42 -7.11
CA THR A 417 -12.85 -11.28 -6.68
C THR A 417 -14.03 -10.51 -6.12
N LYS A 418 -13.78 -9.45 -5.32
CA LYS A 418 -14.82 -8.64 -4.67
C LYS A 418 -15.16 -7.37 -5.46
N GLY A 419 -14.22 -6.92 -6.31
CA GLY A 419 -14.35 -5.63 -6.99
C GLY A 419 -14.19 -4.44 -6.05
N THR A 420 -14.50 -3.25 -6.56
CA THR A 420 -14.40 -1.98 -5.84
C THR A 420 -15.65 -1.13 -6.08
N GLU A 421 -16.60 -1.18 -5.16
CA GLU A 421 -17.75 -0.26 -5.18
C GLU A 421 -17.39 1.12 -4.61
N GLU A 422 -16.44 1.17 -3.68
CA GLU A 422 -15.83 2.38 -3.11
C GLU A 422 -14.29 2.29 -3.23
N PRO A 423 -13.55 3.40 -3.18
CA PRO A 423 -12.09 3.37 -3.26
C PRO A 423 -11.49 2.41 -2.24
N TYR A 424 -10.85 1.33 -2.73
CA TYR A 424 -10.26 0.28 -1.90
C TYR A 424 -9.08 0.80 -1.10
N ARG A 425 -8.99 0.39 0.15
CA ARG A 425 -7.87 0.65 1.03
C ARG A 425 -7.53 -0.61 1.83
N MET A 426 -6.23 -0.90 1.97
CA MET A 426 -5.77 -2.03 2.77
C MET A 426 -5.86 -1.72 4.26
N PHE A 427 -6.32 -2.71 5.03
CA PHE A 427 -6.35 -2.75 6.49
C PHE A 427 -5.93 -4.13 6.97
N THR A 428 -5.42 -4.21 8.20
CA THR A 428 -5.05 -5.48 8.82
C THR A 428 -6.23 -6.45 8.96
N SER A 429 -7.46 -5.93 9.06
CA SER A 429 -8.67 -6.75 9.13
C SER A 429 -9.02 -7.50 7.84
N ARG A 430 -8.42 -7.13 6.70
CA ARG A 430 -8.62 -7.83 5.43
C ARG A 430 -7.80 -9.11 5.31
N ALA A 431 -6.71 -9.21 6.07
CA ALA A 431 -5.87 -10.40 6.10
C ALA A 431 -6.36 -11.38 7.18
N GLU A 432 -6.55 -12.62 6.79
CA GLU A 432 -6.94 -13.72 7.68
C GLU A 432 -5.77 -14.19 8.54
N TYR A 433 -4.55 -14.20 7.97
CA TYR A 433 -3.34 -14.78 8.56
C TYR A 433 -2.32 -13.73 8.98
N ARG A 434 -2.77 -12.75 9.79
CA ARG A 434 -1.95 -11.58 10.16
C ARG A 434 -0.65 -11.92 10.86
N LEU A 435 -0.63 -12.99 11.64
CA LEU A 435 0.57 -13.42 12.35
C LEU A 435 1.60 -14.05 11.42
N LEU A 436 1.18 -14.63 10.30
CA LEU A 436 2.09 -15.08 9.25
C LEU A 436 2.59 -13.92 8.39
N LEU A 437 1.75 -12.89 8.16
CA LEU A 437 2.02 -11.75 7.28
C LEU A 437 2.62 -10.54 8.00
N ARG A 438 3.48 -10.76 8.98
CA ARG A 438 4.11 -9.68 9.75
C ARG A 438 5.08 -8.87 8.89
N GLN A 439 5.30 -7.61 9.31
CA GLN A 439 6.26 -6.72 8.65
C GLN A 439 7.73 -7.17 8.84
N ASP A 440 8.04 -7.83 9.95
CA ASP A 440 9.38 -8.29 10.31
C ASP A 440 9.87 -9.48 9.48
N ASN A 441 8.96 -10.29 8.93
CA ASN A 441 9.28 -11.52 8.22
C ASN A 441 8.96 -11.50 6.71
N ALA A 442 8.68 -10.34 6.12
CA ALA A 442 8.35 -10.27 4.69
C ALA A 442 9.49 -10.77 3.80
N ASP A 443 10.74 -10.50 4.20
CA ASP A 443 11.95 -11.01 3.55
C ASP A 443 12.01 -12.54 3.58
N ILE A 444 11.76 -13.15 4.74
CA ILE A 444 11.78 -14.62 4.92
C ILE A 444 10.73 -15.29 4.02
N ARG A 445 9.57 -14.64 3.81
CA ARG A 445 8.47 -15.19 3.00
C ARG A 445 8.66 -15.03 1.49
N LEU A 446 9.28 -13.93 1.05
CA LEU A 446 9.14 -13.47 -0.33
C LEU A 446 10.47 -13.35 -1.08
N THR A 447 11.61 -13.15 -0.42
CA THR A 447 12.87 -12.86 -1.11
C THR A 447 13.35 -14.03 -1.96
N GLU A 448 13.30 -15.27 -1.46
CA GLU A 448 13.69 -16.44 -2.23
C GLU A 448 12.83 -16.61 -3.49
N LYS A 449 11.50 -16.42 -3.36
CA LYS A 449 10.57 -16.48 -4.49
C LYS A 449 10.90 -15.44 -5.56
N SER A 450 11.28 -14.24 -5.15
CA SER A 450 11.68 -13.16 -6.06
C SER A 450 13.08 -13.36 -6.65
N TYR A 451 14.01 -13.92 -5.87
CA TYR A 451 15.33 -14.28 -6.36
C TYR A 451 15.23 -15.33 -7.49
N ASN A 452 14.38 -16.33 -7.34
CA ASN A 452 14.18 -17.40 -8.32
C ASN A 452 13.65 -16.90 -9.68
N ILE A 453 12.95 -15.78 -9.72
CA ILE A 453 12.54 -15.12 -10.98
C ILE A 453 13.58 -14.12 -11.50
N GLY A 454 14.65 -13.84 -10.73
CA GLY A 454 15.75 -12.95 -11.09
C GLY A 454 15.57 -11.48 -10.71
N LEU A 455 14.59 -11.12 -9.85
CA LEU A 455 14.34 -9.73 -9.45
C LEU A 455 15.05 -9.34 -8.14
N ALA A 456 14.92 -10.13 -7.08
CA ALA A 456 15.66 -9.89 -5.85
C ALA A 456 17.13 -10.23 -6.04
N SER A 457 18.04 -9.40 -5.50
CA SER A 457 19.48 -9.57 -5.61
C SER A 457 20.00 -10.71 -4.72
N GLU A 458 21.16 -11.27 -5.06
CA GLU A 458 21.89 -12.23 -4.23
C GLU A 458 22.19 -11.67 -2.83
N GLU A 459 22.48 -10.37 -2.72
CA GLU A 459 22.67 -9.71 -1.43
C GLU A 459 21.44 -9.84 -0.53
N ARG A 460 20.24 -9.67 -1.10
CA ARG A 460 18.98 -9.85 -0.35
C ARG A 460 18.80 -11.28 0.11
N LEU A 461 19.02 -12.26 -0.76
CA LEU A 461 18.91 -13.68 -0.42
C LEU A 461 19.88 -14.05 0.72
N ARG A 462 21.16 -13.68 0.57
CA ARG A 462 22.17 -13.94 1.60
C ARG A 462 21.82 -13.33 2.96
N LYS A 463 21.25 -12.12 3.00
CA LYS A 463 20.81 -11.49 4.25
C LYS A 463 19.65 -12.26 4.89
N VAL A 464 18.72 -12.79 4.11
CA VAL A 464 17.63 -13.63 4.61
C VAL A 464 18.15 -14.93 5.19
N GLU A 465 19.04 -15.62 4.48
CA GLU A 465 19.67 -16.86 4.95
C GLU A 465 20.43 -16.63 6.26
N GLU A 466 21.18 -15.54 6.35
CA GLU A 466 21.89 -15.13 7.56
C GLU A 466 20.92 -14.86 8.71
N LYS A 467 19.82 -14.14 8.45
CA LYS A 467 18.77 -13.83 9.45
C LYS A 467 18.12 -15.10 9.98
N ILE A 468 17.73 -16.03 9.09
CA ILE A 468 17.13 -17.32 9.47
C ILE A 468 18.10 -18.12 10.33
N LYS A 469 19.35 -18.26 9.90
CA LYS A 469 20.39 -19.01 10.61
C LYS A 469 20.64 -18.42 11.99
N LYS A 470 20.93 -17.12 12.07
CA LYS A 470 21.30 -16.46 13.33
C LYS A 470 20.14 -16.35 14.32
N SER A 471 18.91 -16.13 13.84
CA SER A 471 17.74 -16.17 14.75
C SER A 471 17.52 -17.56 15.30
N GLY A 472 17.71 -18.61 14.49
CA GLY A 472 17.65 -20.01 14.94
C GLY A 472 18.73 -20.35 15.97
N GLU A 473 19.96 -19.88 15.80
CA GLU A 473 21.05 -20.05 16.77
C GLU A 473 20.71 -19.40 18.13
N LEU A 474 20.15 -18.21 18.12
CA LEU A 474 19.72 -17.51 19.33
C LEU A 474 18.52 -18.21 20.00
N GLU A 475 17.56 -18.70 19.22
CA GLU A 475 16.43 -19.49 19.72
C GLU A 475 16.90 -20.77 20.43
N GLU A 476 17.84 -21.51 19.83
CA GLU A 476 18.35 -22.75 20.39
C GLU A 476 19.14 -22.49 21.69
N PHE A 477 19.99 -21.46 21.70
CA PHE A 477 20.67 -21.01 22.91
C PHE A 477 19.69 -20.74 24.07
N LEU A 478 18.58 -20.00 23.79
CA LEU A 478 17.57 -19.69 24.81
C LEU A 478 16.76 -20.93 25.25
N LYS A 479 16.58 -21.91 24.37
CA LYS A 479 15.94 -23.19 24.71
C LYS A 479 16.82 -24.08 25.59
N GLU A 480 18.13 -24.06 25.37
CA GLU A 480 19.07 -24.88 26.14
C GLU A 480 19.44 -24.25 27.48
N LEU A 481 19.47 -22.91 27.57
CA LEU A 481 19.88 -22.19 28.77
C LEU A 481 18.86 -22.38 29.92
N SER A 482 19.30 -22.94 31.03
CA SER A 482 18.51 -23.09 32.26
C SER A 482 18.84 -21.97 33.26
N LEU A 483 17.83 -21.24 33.70
CA LEU A 483 17.92 -20.14 34.65
C LEU A 483 17.44 -20.57 36.04
N LYS A 484 18.30 -20.44 37.04
CA LYS A 484 17.95 -20.73 38.42
C LYS A 484 17.12 -19.60 39.05
N PRO A 485 16.28 -19.89 40.07
CA PRO A 485 15.42 -18.89 40.71
C PRO A 485 16.16 -17.64 41.20
N ASN A 486 17.33 -17.82 41.83
CA ASN A 486 18.13 -16.72 42.34
C ASN A 486 18.66 -15.75 41.26
N VAL A 487 18.75 -16.21 40.01
CA VAL A 487 19.18 -15.39 38.86
C VAL A 487 18.01 -14.67 38.20
N ILE A 488 16.85 -15.36 38.08
CA ILE A 488 15.75 -14.81 37.27
C ILE A 488 14.70 -14.07 38.13
N ASN A 489 14.48 -14.45 39.40
CA ASN A 489 13.43 -13.83 40.21
C ASN A 489 13.59 -12.31 40.38
N PRO A 490 14.80 -11.73 40.57
CA PRO A 490 14.92 -10.26 40.59
C PRO A 490 14.39 -9.58 39.36
N ILE A 491 14.57 -10.17 38.18
CA ILE A 491 14.05 -9.62 36.91
C ILE A 491 12.53 -9.82 36.80
N LEU A 492 12.02 -10.95 37.24
CA LEU A 492 10.58 -11.24 37.26
C LEU A 492 9.85 -10.24 38.16
N GLU A 493 10.34 -10.05 39.39
CA GLU A 493 9.77 -9.12 40.39
C GLU A 493 9.82 -7.68 39.91
N GLU A 494 10.95 -7.23 39.33
CA GLU A 494 11.09 -5.88 38.72
C GLU A 494 10.04 -5.63 37.61
N ASN A 495 9.58 -6.69 36.95
CA ASN A 495 8.66 -6.62 35.83
C ASN A 495 7.25 -7.15 36.14
N GLU A 496 6.87 -7.16 37.41
CA GLU A 496 5.53 -7.59 37.87
C GLU A 496 5.13 -9.00 37.40
N SER A 497 6.11 -9.90 37.28
CA SER A 497 5.91 -11.29 36.92
C SER A 497 6.15 -12.18 38.14
N ASN A 498 5.34 -13.23 38.33
CA ASN A 498 5.45 -14.12 39.46
C ASN A 498 6.84 -14.80 39.54
N PRO A 499 7.49 -14.83 40.69
CA PRO A 499 8.74 -15.55 40.89
C PRO A 499 8.58 -17.04 40.61
N VAL A 500 9.70 -17.72 40.40
CA VAL A 500 9.76 -19.16 40.17
C VAL A 500 10.46 -19.84 41.34
N ASP A 501 10.09 -21.08 41.63
CA ASP A 501 10.61 -21.92 42.70
C ASP A 501 11.67 -22.93 42.22
N GLN A 502 11.73 -23.19 40.93
CA GLN A 502 12.66 -24.10 40.28
C GLN A 502 13.31 -23.48 39.06
N ALA A 503 14.30 -24.17 38.49
CA ALA A 503 14.96 -23.70 37.27
C ALA A 503 14.04 -23.85 36.05
N TYR A 504 14.01 -22.82 35.20
CA TYR A 504 13.26 -22.80 33.94
C TYR A 504 14.19 -22.51 32.77
N ARG A 505 13.82 -22.97 31.57
CA ARG A 505 14.51 -22.59 30.35
C ARG A 505 14.28 -21.09 30.03
N ALA A 506 15.31 -20.42 29.55
CA ALA A 506 15.21 -18.98 29.20
C ALA A 506 14.07 -18.72 28.19
N SER A 507 13.89 -19.62 27.22
CA SER A 507 12.77 -19.55 26.26
C SER A 507 11.39 -19.61 26.94
N GLN A 508 11.22 -20.42 28.00
CA GLN A 508 9.95 -20.50 28.74
C GLN A 508 9.68 -19.21 29.54
N ILE A 509 10.73 -18.65 30.14
CA ILE A 509 10.62 -17.36 30.84
C ILE A 509 10.27 -16.24 29.85
N LEU A 510 10.87 -16.25 28.66
CA LEU A 510 10.62 -15.25 27.60
C LEU A 510 9.14 -15.22 27.15
N THR A 511 8.41 -16.33 27.22
CA THR A 511 6.97 -16.37 26.87
C THR A 511 6.06 -15.68 27.88
N ARG A 512 6.54 -15.30 29.06
CA ARG A 512 5.73 -14.66 30.10
C ARG A 512 5.31 -13.23 29.67
N PRO A 513 4.11 -12.79 30.09
CA PRO A 513 3.74 -11.37 29.96
C PRO A 513 4.81 -10.47 30.62
N ASN A 514 4.98 -9.28 30.08
CA ASN A 514 5.93 -8.27 30.56
C ASN A 514 7.42 -8.64 30.49
N ILE A 515 7.79 -9.82 30.03
CA ILE A 515 9.19 -10.22 29.81
C ILE A 515 9.50 -10.18 28.32
N ASN A 516 10.63 -9.58 27.96
CA ASN A 516 11.18 -9.55 26.62
C ASN A 516 12.68 -9.85 26.65
N LEU A 517 13.30 -10.00 25.49
CA LEU A 517 14.72 -10.35 25.39
C LEU A 517 15.63 -9.24 25.96
N GLU A 518 15.25 -7.97 25.77
CA GLU A 518 15.96 -6.81 26.34
C GLU A 518 16.06 -6.92 27.87
N LYS A 519 14.95 -7.24 28.55
CA LYS A 519 14.90 -7.42 30.01
C LYS A 519 15.72 -8.63 30.47
N LEU A 520 15.65 -9.75 29.74
CA LEU A 520 16.47 -10.94 30.03
C LEU A 520 17.95 -10.69 29.77
N SER A 521 18.31 -9.75 28.88
CA SER A 521 19.69 -9.37 28.58
C SER A 521 20.41 -8.67 29.76
N LYS A 522 19.67 -8.33 30.84
CA LYS A 522 20.28 -7.94 32.14
C LYS A 522 21.04 -9.10 32.77
N ILE A 523 20.69 -10.35 32.43
CA ILE A 523 21.47 -11.55 32.79
C ILE A 523 22.69 -11.59 31.88
N GLU A 524 23.89 -11.50 32.44
CA GLU A 524 25.16 -11.33 31.73
C GLU A 524 25.33 -12.34 30.57
N ILE A 525 25.06 -13.62 30.81
CA ILE A 525 25.19 -14.68 29.79
C ILE A 525 24.24 -14.46 28.62
N ILE A 526 23.01 -14.00 28.86
CA ILE A 526 22.04 -13.69 27.80
C ILE A 526 22.43 -12.40 27.08
N GLY A 527 22.80 -11.36 27.86
CA GLY A 527 23.21 -10.07 27.31
C GLY A 527 24.46 -10.17 26.45
N ASN A 528 25.45 -10.98 26.84
CA ASN A 528 26.64 -11.23 26.03
C ASN A 528 26.26 -11.91 24.72
N LYS A 529 25.43 -12.94 24.77
CA LYS A 529 24.97 -13.67 23.57
C LYS A 529 24.11 -12.78 22.65
N ALA A 530 23.18 -12.03 23.20
CA ALA A 530 22.30 -11.14 22.42
C ALA A 530 23.10 -10.07 21.66
N ARG A 531 24.18 -9.51 22.23
CA ARG A 531 25.04 -8.53 21.58
C ARG A 531 25.80 -9.04 20.34
N GLU A 532 25.89 -10.33 20.13
CA GLU A 532 26.45 -10.93 18.92
C GLU A 532 25.53 -10.74 17.69
N TYR A 533 24.25 -10.39 17.91
CA TYR A 533 23.21 -10.31 16.90
C TYR A 533 22.64 -8.91 16.77
N SER A 534 22.20 -8.56 15.55
CA SER A 534 21.47 -7.30 15.31
C SER A 534 20.11 -7.28 16.02
N GLU A 535 19.58 -6.08 16.27
CA GLU A 535 18.24 -5.89 16.85
C GLU A 535 17.15 -6.65 16.07
N GLU A 536 17.23 -6.67 14.74
CA GLU A 536 16.30 -7.38 13.88
C GLU A 536 16.32 -8.89 14.08
N ILE A 537 17.51 -9.48 14.28
CA ILE A 537 17.67 -10.92 14.57
C ILE A 537 17.14 -11.23 15.96
N GLN A 538 17.41 -10.38 16.94
CA GLN A 538 16.92 -10.53 18.30
C GLN A 538 15.38 -10.47 18.36
N GLU A 539 14.78 -9.50 17.65
CA GLU A 539 13.33 -9.35 17.52
C GLU A 539 12.70 -10.58 16.86
N GLN A 540 13.30 -11.08 15.78
CA GLN A 540 12.82 -12.28 15.09
C GLN A 540 12.83 -13.51 15.98
N ALA A 541 13.93 -13.75 16.73
CA ALA A 541 14.04 -14.88 17.66
C ALA A 541 13.02 -14.77 18.82
N GLU A 542 12.84 -13.57 19.38
CA GLU A 542 11.83 -13.32 20.42
C GLU A 542 10.41 -13.62 19.92
N ILE A 543 10.04 -13.11 18.75
CA ILE A 543 8.72 -13.34 18.15
C ILE A 543 8.49 -14.83 17.90
N ASN A 544 9.48 -15.52 17.32
CA ASN A 544 9.38 -16.95 17.03
C ASN A 544 9.15 -17.77 18.30
N ILE A 545 9.84 -17.47 19.40
CA ILE A 545 9.64 -18.15 20.68
C ILE A 545 8.27 -17.85 21.28
N LYS A 546 7.90 -16.57 21.39
CA LYS A 546 6.66 -16.15 22.05
C LYS A 546 5.40 -16.60 21.33
N TYR A 547 5.42 -16.58 20.02
CA TYR A 547 4.23 -16.82 19.20
C TYR A 547 4.23 -18.18 18.49
N LYS A 548 5.19 -19.08 18.82
CA LYS A 548 5.35 -20.38 18.18
C LYS A 548 4.04 -21.15 18.01
N GLY A 549 3.31 -21.38 19.09
CA GLY A 549 2.07 -22.16 19.06
C GLY A 549 0.96 -21.50 18.24
N TYR A 550 0.89 -20.17 18.23
CA TYR A 550 -0.07 -19.42 17.40
C TYR A 550 0.31 -19.48 15.92
N ILE A 551 1.59 -19.37 15.60
CA ILE A 551 2.11 -19.48 14.22
C ILE A 551 1.84 -20.89 13.66
N GLU A 552 2.10 -21.94 14.43
CA GLU A 552 1.83 -23.33 14.05
C GLU A 552 0.33 -23.53 13.77
N LYS A 553 -0.54 -23.05 14.64
CA LYS A 553 -1.99 -23.11 14.44
C LYS A 553 -2.48 -22.36 13.20
N GLU A 554 -1.93 -21.16 12.91
CA GLU A 554 -2.26 -20.46 11.67
C GLU A 554 -1.79 -21.24 10.44
N LYS A 555 -0.59 -21.83 10.46
CA LYS A 555 -0.10 -22.70 9.37
C LYS A 555 -1.02 -23.91 9.11
N GLU A 556 -1.54 -24.53 10.16
CA GLU A 556 -2.52 -25.62 10.04
C GLU A 556 -3.82 -25.14 9.38
N ASN A 557 -4.29 -23.93 9.72
CA ASN A 557 -5.48 -23.34 9.11
C ASN A 557 -5.25 -23.02 7.63
N VAL A 558 -4.07 -22.49 7.28
CA VAL A 558 -3.64 -22.28 5.88
C VAL A 558 -3.70 -23.60 5.11
N ALA A 559 -3.09 -24.66 5.64
CA ALA A 559 -3.08 -25.97 4.98
C ALA A 559 -4.50 -26.53 4.72
N LYS A 560 -5.47 -26.25 5.60
CA LYS A 560 -6.88 -26.61 5.38
C LYS A 560 -7.51 -25.82 4.23
N LEU A 561 -7.25 -24.50 4.13
CA LEU A 561 -7.80 -23.65 3.07
C LEU A 561 -7.12 -23.89 1.72
N GLN A 562 -5.83 -24.19 1.69
CA GLN A 562 -5.14 -24.58 0.46
C GLN A 562 -5.77 -25.82 -0.20
N ARG A 563 -6.41 -26.72 0.57
CA ARG A 563 -7.19 -27.81 -0.01
C ARG A 563 -8.36 -27.31 -0.85
N MET A 564 -9.03 -26.23 -0.43
CA MET A 564 -10.10 -25.60 -1.23
C MET A 564 -9.54 -24.84 -2.44
N GLU A 565 -8.36 -24.27 -2.35
CA GLU A 565 -7.67 -23.62 -3.47
C GLU A 565 -7.20 -24.62 -4.52
N ASN A 566 -6.87 -25.82 -4.11
CA ASN A 566 -6.50 -26.92 -5.02
C ASN A 566 -7.70 -27.51 -5.79
N ILE A 567 -8.94 -27.22 -5.39
CA ILE A 567 -10.14 -27.61 -6.13
C ILE A 567 -10.35 -26.59 -7.25
N LYS A 568 -9.76 -26.87 -8.42
CA LYS A 568 -9.84 -26.00 -9.59
C LYS A 568 -11.21 -26.03 -10.23
N ILE A 569 -11.65 -24.88 -10.71
CA ILE A 569 -12.81 -24.71 -11.57
C ILE A 569 -12.26 -24.52 -13.00
N PRO A 570 -12.67 -25.37 -13.98
CA PRO A 570 -12.22 -25.23 -15.36
C PRO A 570 -12.54 -23.83 -15.94
N ASP A 571 -11.65 -23.27 -16.75
CA ASP A 571 -11.83 -21.93 -17.32
C ASP A 571 -13.10 -21.81 -18.19
N ASN A 572 -13.53 -22.91 -18.84
CA ASN A 572 -14.72 -22.99 -19.63
C ASN A 572 -15.95 -23.55 -18.86
N PHE A 573 -15.89 -23.55 -17.51
CA PHE A 573 -16.98 -24.07 -16.68
C PHE A 573 -18.26 -23.25 -16.86
N ASP A 574 -19.35 -23.93 -17.14
CA ASP A 574 -20.66 -23.30 -17.33
C ASP A 574 -21.47 -23.33 -16.02
N PHE A 575 -21.42 -22.22 -15.28
CA PHE A 575 -22.13 -22.09 -14.00
C PHE A 575 -23.66 -22.17 -14.16
N SER A 576 -24.22 -21.93 -15.35
CA SER A 576 -25.68 -22.05 -15.61
C SER A 576 -26.21 -23.49 -15.51
N LYS A 577 -25.32 -24.47 -15.64
CA LYS A 577 -25.66 -25.89 -15.50
C LYS A 577 -25.82 -26.32 -14.04
N VAL A 578 -25.40 -25.50 -13.08
CA VAL A 578 -25.51 -25.79 -11.65
C VAL A 578 -26.87 -25.30 -11.13
N ALA A 579 -27.88 -26.16 -11.24
CA ALA A 579 -29.30 -25.81 -11.08
C ALA A 579 -29.71 -25.23 -9.72
N SER A 580 -28.87 -25.34 -8.66
CA SER A 580 -29.20 -24.91 -7.30
C SER A 580 -28.38 -23.70 -6.83
N LEU A 581 -27.66 -23.03 -7.74
CA LEU A 581 -27.00 -21.75 -7.40
C LEU A 581 -28.07 -20.66 -7.26
N SER A 582 -27.84 -19.75 -6.31
CA SER A 582 -28.64 -18.52 -6.24
C SER A 582 -28.42 -17.67 -7.50
N SER A 583 -29.44 -16.89 -7.89
CA SER A 583 -29.33 -16.02 -9.08
C SER A 583 -28.17 -15.02 -8.95
N GLU A 584 -27.94 -14.51 -7.73
CA GLU A 584 -26.83 -13.60 -7.43
C GLU A 584 -25.47 -14.31 -7.57
N ALA A 585 -25.32 -15.51 -6.99
CA ALA A 585 -24.09 -16.29 -7.10
C ALA A 585 -23.78 -16.64 -8.55
N LEU A 586 -24.79 -17.06 -9.32
CA LEU A 586 -24.65 -17.39 -10.74
C LEU A 586 -24.14 -16.17 -11.55
N GLN A 587 -24.77 -15.01 -11.37
CA GLN A 587 -24.36 -13.78 -12.05
C GLN A 587 -22.92 -13.38 -11.67
N LYS A 588 -22.61 -13.37 -10.36
CA LYS A 588 -21.29 -12.99 -9.85
C LYS A 588 -20.18 -13.95 -10.28
N MET A 589 -20.43 -15.26 -10.23
CA MET A 589 -19.45 -16.27 -10.69
C MET A 589 -19.21 -16.19 -12.20
N ASN A 590 -20.23 -15.91 -13.01
CA ASN A 590 -20.08 -15.71 -14.44
C ASN A 590 -19.24 -14.48 -14.77
N ASN A 591 -19.41 -13.39 -14.03
CA ASN A 591 -18.63 -12.15 -14.21
C ASN A 591 -17.19 -12.30 -13.73
N THR A 592 -17.00 -12.90 -12.55
CA THR A 592 -15.67 -13.01 -11.90
C THR A 592 -14.84 -14.16 -12.48
N ARG A 593 -15.48 -15.26 -12.91
CA ARG A 593 -14.81 -16.48 -13.40
C ARG A 593 -13.74 -17.00 -12.43
N PRO A 594 -14.13 -17.41 -11.20
CA PRO A 594 -13.18 -17.89 -10.20
C PRO A 594 -12.45 -19.14 -10.70
N LYS A 595 -11.16 -19.24 -10.45
CA LYS A 595 -10.30 -20.37 -10.86
C LYS A 595 -10.34 -21.57 -9.91
N ASN A 596 -10.83 -21.37 -8.68
CA ASN A 596 -10.94 -22.42 -7.66
C ASN A 596 -12.07 -22.14 -6.67
N ILE A 597 -12.39 -23.13 -5.85
CA ILE A 597 -13.48 -23.06 -4.86
C ILE A 597 -13.23 -21.98 -3.81
N ALA A 598 -12.00 -21.80 -3.36
CA ALA A 598 -11.68 -20.76 -2.38
C ALA A 598 -11.93 -19.35 -2.93
N GLN A 599 -11.63 -19.10 -4.19
CA GLN A 599 -11.98 -17.83 -4.85
C GLN A 599 -13.49 -17.66 -4.97
N ALA A 600 -14.20 -18.70 -5.42
CA ALA A 600 -15.65 -18.67 -5.50
C ALA A 600 -16.30 -18.31 -4.15
N SER A 601 -15.77 -18.85 -3.04
CA SER A 601 -16.30 -18.58 -1.69
C SER A 601 -16.06 -17.15 -1.19
N ARG A 602 -15.10 -16.41 -1.78
CA ARG A 602 -14.78 -15.03 -1.42
C ARG A 602 -15.54 -13.98 -2.23
N ILE A 603 -16.24 -14.40 -3.29
CA ILE A 603 -17.06 -13.50 -4.11
C ILE A 603 -18.23 -12.98 -3.27
N SER A 604 -18.38 -11.66 -3.21
CA SER A 604 -19.51 -11.02 -2.51
C SER A 604 -20.84 -11.47 -3.13
N GLY A 605 -21.78 -11.96 -2.31
CA GLY A 605 -23.06 -12.48 -2.76
C GLY A 605 -23.06 -14.00 -3.02
N VAL A 606 -21.94 -14.70 -2.87
CA VAL A 606 -21.85 -16.16 -2.90
C VAL A 606 -21.92 -16.71 -1.47
N SER A 607 -22.93 -17.53 -1.20
CA SER A 607 -23.17 -18.13 0.11
C SER A 607 -22.42 -19.45 0.31
N PRO A 608 -22.21 -19.90 1.57
CA PRO A 608 -21.70 -21.26 1.83
C PRO A 608 -22.55 -22.38 1.20
N ALA A 609 -23.86 -22.17 1.04
CA ALA A 609 -24.74 -23.12 0.37
C ALA A 609 -24.40 -23.22 -1.12
N ASP A 610 -24.18 -22.10 -1.81
CA ASP A 610 -23.76 -22.08 -3.21
C ASP A 610 -22.43 -22.83 -3.42
N ILE A 611 -21.48 -22.65 -2.48
CA ILE A 611 -20.18 -23.35 -2.51
C ILE A 611 -20.36 -24.87 -2.35
N ASN A 612 -21.21 -25.31 -1.41
CA ASN A 612 -21.48 -26.74 -1.23
C ASN A 612 -22.11 -27.36 -2.49
N VAL A 613 -23.06 -26.66 -3.11
CA VAL A 613 -23.67 -27.09 -4.37
C VAL A 613 -22.61 -27.21 -5.48
N LEU A 614 -21.72 -26.23 -5.59
CA LEU A 614 -20.64 -26.22 -6.57
C LEU A 614 -19.65 -27.37 -6.33
N LEU A 615 -19.30 -27.68 -5.08
CA LEU A 615 -18.44 -28.80 -4.70
C LEU A 615 -19.06 -30.14 -5.13
N ILE A 616 -20.33 -30.35 -4.83
CA ILE A 616 -21.07 -31.58 -5.25
C ILE A 616 -21.07 -31.72 -6.77
N TYR A 617 -21.31 -30.62 -7.48
CA TYR A 617 -21.33 -30.64 -8.96
C TYR A 617 -19.96 -30.93 -9.57
N LEU A 618 -18.88 -30.52 -8.92
CA LEU A 618 -17.49 -30.81 -9.31
C LEU A 618 -17.03 -32.23 -8.87
N GLY A 619 -17.90 -32.99 -8.20
CA GLY A 619 -17.59 -34.35 -7.74
C GLY A 619 -16.59 -34.40 -6.56
N LYS A 620 -16.63 -33.41 -5.71
CA LYS A 620 -15.70 -33.24 -4.58
C LYS A 620 -16.44 -33.22 -3.23
#